data_440a03b72c4ae1f52529ec7926a61a72
#
_entry.id   440a03b72c4ae1f52529ec7926a61a72
#
_cell.length_a   1.000
_cell.length_b   1.000
_cell.length_c   1.000
_cell.angle_alpha   90.00
_cell.angle_beta   90.00
_cell.angle_gamma   90.00
#
_symmetry.space_group_name_H-M   'P 1'
#
loop_
_entity.id
_entity.type
_entity.pdbx_description
1 polymer ?
#
loop_
_entity_poly.entity_id
_entity_poly.type
_entity_poly.pdbx_seq_one_letter_code
_entity_poly.pdbx_strand_id
1 'polypeptide(L)'
;MKIFLFLSLFASVLLSADITPEHMIKTSGTVQHIALVEGKIIVGTSAGTLEVYQLSTTTKLSQVQFPSIKDFTGDEVAPKVFSVDMLGNTLLAVVQASNGARELYLIEEGKSKVLIDASANLFISKAKFIDKKHILIALLSNEILLWDSEAHKEIYRIQPSTSHFSDFALNETKRLVASSSESGEVTVFDALSGKIITVLKGGNVDNVYNVDFKKEKILCAGQDRRGIVYDLKSGAYERFDGSFLIYAGALSPSLKFGAFAFNEQNDIVLFDLATKRKVHTLKGQKSTLNTIVFATEHELVSSSDDQFIMIWRLP
;
A
#
# COMPACT_ATOMS: atom_id res chain seq x y z
N MET A 1 -22.26 52.56 37.37
CA MET A 1 -22.70 51.16 37.29
C MET A 1 -21.99 50.53 36.08
N LYS A 2 -20.85 49.81 36.30
CA LYS A 2 -20.06 49.21 35.21
C LYS A 2 -20.57 47.78 35.00
N ILE A 3 -21.16 47.52 33.82
CA ILE A 3 -21.60 46.19 33.41
C ILE A 3 -20.38 45.47 32.86
N PHE A 4 -19.92 44.41 33.55
CA PHE A 4 -18.91 43.48 33.05
C PHE A 4 -19.66 42.44 32.16
N LEU A 5 -19.38 42.48 30.86
CA LEU A 5 -19.82 41.47 29.92
C LEU A 5 -18.85 40.29 30.01
N PHE A 6 -19.27 39.16 30.61
CA PHE A 6 -18.54 37.91 30.56
C PHE A 6 -18.75 37.24 29.19
N LEU A 7 -17.74 37.29 28.36
CA LEU A 7 -17.72 36.53 27.10
C LEU A 7 -17.27 35.10 27.46
N SER A 8 -18.22 34.16 27.58
CA SER A 8 -17.92 32.74 27.74
C SER A 8 -17.43 32.18 26.42
N LEU A 9 -16.13 31.95 26.32
CA LEU A 9 -15.52 31.22 25.19
C LEU A 9 -15.88 29.73 25.34
N PHE A 10 -16.91 29.25 24.62
CA PHE A 10 -17.18 27.82 24.45
C PHE A 10 -16.09 27.25 23.57
N ALA A 11 -15.01 26.69 24.15
CA ALA A 11 -14.11 25.80 23.47
C ALA A 11 -14.88 24.49 23.19
N SER A 12 -15.38 24.30 21.98
CA SER A 12 -15.88 23.00 21.54
C SER A 12 -14.70 22.03 21.52
N VAL A 13 -14.62 21.17 22.52
CA VAL A 13 -13.76 19.98 22.50
C VAL A 13 -14.34 19.08 21.42
N LEU A 14 -13.76 19.09 20.22
CA LEU A 14 -14.01 18.07 19.19
C LEU A 14 -13.50 16.75 19.75
N LEU A 15 -14.38 15.97 20.37
CA LEU A 15 -14.13 14.59 20.73
C LEU A 15 -13.87 13.83 19.42
N SER A 16 -12.68 13.23 19.29
CA SER A 16 -12.38 12.29 18.22
C SER A 16 -13.42 11.17 18.26
N ALA A 17 -14.26 11.08 17.21
CA ALA A 17 -15.26 10.03 17.13
C ALA A 17 -14.60 8.70 16.75
N ASP A 18 -14.94 7.64 17.48
CA ASP A 18 -14.60 6.27 17.11
C ASP A 18 -15.52 5.82 15.96
N ILE A 19 -14.93 5.27 14.91
CA ILE A 19 -15.64 4.79 13.72
C ILE A 19 -15.45 3.28 13.63
N THR A 20 -16.54 2.54 13.42
CA THR A 20 -16.52 1.11 13.13
C THR A 20 -16.64 0.88 11.62
N PRO A 21 -16.18 -0.28 11.08
CA PRO A 21 -16.30 -0.55 9.66
C PRO A 21 -17.77 -0.62 9.24
N GLU A 22 -18.09 0.01 8.09
CA GLU A 22 -19.42 -0.06 7.48
C GLU A 22 -19.67 -1.44 6.87
N HIS A 23 -18.63 -1.98 6.22
CA HIS A 23 -18.68 -3.31 5.61
C HIS A 23 -17.40 -4.11 5.89
N MET A 24 -17.53 -5.43 5.88
CA MET A 24 -16.43 -6.38 5.91
C MET A 24 -16.56 -7.38 4.77
N ILE A 25 -15.48 -7.63 4.06
CA ILE A 25 -15.39 -8.68 3.04
C ILE A 25 -14.50 -9.79 3.59
N LYS A 26 -14.99 -11.02 3.58
CA LYS A 26 -14.19 -12.22 3.91
C LYS A 26 -13.62 -12.80 2.62
N THR A 27 -12.30 -12.91 2.55
CA THR A 27 -11.53 -13.48 1.44
C THR A 27 -11.28 -14.98 1.62
N SER A 28 -10.80 -15.66 0.57
CA SER A 28 -10.54 -17.11 0.58
C SER A 28 -9.34 -17.52 1.45
N GLY A 29 -8.42 -16.60 1.73
CA GLY A 29 -7.24 -16.83 2.56
C GLY A 29 -6.80 -15.53 3.23
N THR A 30 -5.71 -15.56 4.00
CA THR A 30 -5.12 -14.35 4.58
C THR A 30 -4.74 -13.36 3.48
N VAL A 31 -5.14 -12.10 3.66
CA VAL A 31 -4.85 -11.04 2.69
C VAL A 31 -3.35 -10.73 2.68
N GLN A 32 -2.73 -10.85 1.52
CA GLN A 32 -1.31 -10.53 1.33
C GLN A 32 -1.10 -9.11 0.80
N HIS A 33 -1.97 -8.67 -0.11
CA HIS A 33 -1.92 -7.34 -0.70
C HIS A 33 -3.28 -6.96 -1.27
N ILE A 34 -3.62 -5.67 -1.18
CA ILE A 34 -4.76 -5.11 -1.90
C ILE A 34 -4.32 -3.96 -2.80
N ALA A 35 -5.00 -3.82 -3.93
CA ALA A 35 -4.96 -2.63 -4.77
C ALA A 35 -6.38 -2.11 -4.96
N LEU A 36 -6.53 -0.79 -4.94
CA LEU A 36 -7.80 -0.14 -5.21
C LEU A 36 -7.68 0.61 -6.54
N VAL A 37 -8.44 0.16 -7.54
CA VAL A 37 -8.38 0.71 -8.90
C VAL A 37 -9.79 0.82 -9.46
N GLU A 38 -10.19 2.01 -9.92
CA GLU A 38 -11.48 2.25 -10.59
C GLU A 38 -12.69 1.72 -9.81
N GLY A 39 -12.71 1.91 -8.48
CA GLY A 39 -13.80 1.46 -7.61
C GLY A 39 -13.86 -0.06 -7.42
N LYS A 40 -12.80 -0.79 -7.75
CA LYS A 40 -12.64 -2.22 -7.50
C LYS A 40 -11.52 -2.47 -6.51
N ILE A 41 -11.73 -3.42 -5.60
CA ILE A 41 -10.73 -3.93 -4.68
C ILE A 41 -10.16 -5.21 -5.29
N ILE A 42 -8.87 -5.20 -5.63
CA ILE A 42 -8.13 -6.35 -6.12
C ILE A 42 -7.36 -6.93 -4.97
N VAL A 43 -7.46 -8.22 -4.72
CA VAL A 43 -6.93 -8.88 -3.52
C VAL A 43 -6.06 -10.06 -3.92
N GLY A 44 -4.85 -10.12 -3.38
CA GLY A 44 -4.00 -11.31 -3.40
C GLY A 44 -4.06 -12.01 -2.05
N THR A 45 -4.22 -13.34 -2.04
CA THR A 45 -4.38 -14.10 -0.80
C THR A 45 -3.32 -15.19 -0.62
N SER A 46 -3.23 -15.71 0.60
CA SER A 46 -2.40 -16.89 0.94
C SER A 46 -2.99 -18.21 0.44
N ALA A 47 -4.26 -18.22 0.01
CA ALA A 47 -4.92 -19.41 -0.54
C ALA A 47 -4.70 -19.58 -2.06
N GLY A 48 -3.78 -18.82 -2.66
CA GLY A 48 -3.47 -18.88 -4.08
C GLY A 48 -4.54 -18.24 -4.95
N THR A 49 -5.29 -17.28 -4.42
CA THR A 49 -6.34 -16.60 -5.18
C THR A 49 -6.00 -15.13 -5.42
N LEU A 50 -6.35 -14.67 -6.62
CA LEU A 50 -6.57 -13.26 -6.91
C LEU A 50 -8.08 -13.05 -7.01
N GLU A 51 -8.62 -12.17 -6.18
CA GLU A 51 -10.05 -11.89 -6.09
C GLU A 51 -10.31 -10.42 -6.43
N VAL A 52 -11.42 -10.15 -7.12
CA VAL A 52 -11.84 -8.79 -7.46
C VAL A 52 -13.23 -8.55 -6.88
N TYR A 53 -13.37 -7.45 -6.15
CA TYR A 53 -14.64 -7.03 -5.56
C TYR A 53 -15.03 -5.65 -6.04
N GLN A 54 -16.33 -5.41 -6.20
CA GLN A 54 -16.89 -4.07 -6.40
C GLN A 54 -16.90 -3.36 -5.04
N LEU A 55 -16.26 -2.21 -4.93
CA LEU A 55 -16.19 -1.46 -3.66
C LEU A 55 -17.58 -1.04 -3.17
N SER A 56 -18.40 -0.48 -4.05
CA SER A 56 -19.72 0.10 -3.69
C SER A 56 -20.76 -0.92 -3.22
N THR A 57 -20.65 -2.19 -3.64
CA THR A 57 -21.60 -3.26 -3.31
C THR A 57 -20.98 -4.39 -2.51
N THR A 58 -19.67 -4.38 -2.34
CA THR A 58 -18.88 -5.45 -1.70
C THR A 58 -19.00 -6.83 -2.36
N THR A 59 -19.61 -6.90 -3.55
CA THR A 59 -19.82 -8.15 -4.27
C THR A 59 -18.55 -8.62 -4.96
N LYS A 60 -18.27 -9.92 -4.91
CA LYS A 60 -17.17 -10.53 -5.66
C LYS A 60 -17.54 -10.56 -7.14
N LEU A 61 -16.71 -9.92 -7.97
CA LEU A 61 -16.87 -9.85 -9.43
C LEU A 61 -16.20 -11.02 -10.13
N SER A 62 -14.98 -11.39 -9.68
CA SER A 62 -14.22 -12.49 -10.26
C SER A 62 -13.21 -13.05 -9.27
N GLN A 63 -12.72 -14.25 -9.59
CA GLN A 63 -11.66 -14.92 -8.85
C GLN A 63 -10.83 -15.75 -9.83
N VAL A 64 -9.52 -15.69 -9.67
CA VAL A 64 -8.55 -16.56 -10.34
C VAL A 64 -7.86 -17.40 -9.29
N GLN A 65 -7.82 -18.72 -9.50
CA GLN A 65 -7.07 -19.66 -8.66
C GLN A 65 -5.77 -20.02 -9.36
N PHE A 66 -4.65 -19.82 -8.68
CA PHE A 66 -3.35 -20.30 -9.16
C PHE A 66 -3.14 -21.77 -8.74
N PRO A 67 -2.43 -22.56 -9.57
CA PRO A 67 -2.17 -23.97 -9.27
C PRO A 67 -1.29 -24.11 -8.03
N SER A 68 -1.46 -25.24 -7.31
CA SER A 68 -0.60 -25.60 -6.17
C SER A 68 0.86 -25.69 -6.59
N ILE A 69 1.74 -25.39 -5.65
CA ILE A 69 3.19 -25.50 -5.80
C ILE A 69 3.75 -26.51 -4.80
N LYS A 70 4.95 -27.01 -5.04
CA LYS A 70 5.69 -27.78 -4.05
C LYS A 70 6.53 -26.84 -3.18
N ASP A 71 6.40 -26.99 -1.86
CA ASP A 71 7.29 -26.32 -0.90
C ASP A 71 8.65 -27.06 -0.78
N PHE A 72 9.51 -26.64 0.16
CA PHE A 72 10.84 -27.25 0.28
C PHE A 72 10.80 -28.66 0.91
N THR A 73 9.68 -29.08 1.49
CA THR A 73 9.48 -30.45 2.00
C THR A 73 8.91 -31.37 0.93
N GLY A 74 8.47 -30.79 -0.20
CA GLY A 74 7.85 -31.50 -1.33
C GLY A 74 6.34 -31.61 -1.21
N ASP A 75 5.72 -30.99 -0.19
CA ASP A 75 4.28 -30.97 0.00
C ASP A 75 3.61 -29.99 -0.97
N GLU A 76 2.43 -30.36 -1.44
CA GLU A 76 1.61 -29.47 -2.27
C GLU A 76 0.91 -28.41 -1.38
N VAL A 77 1.20 -27.15 -1.65
CA VAL A 77 0.64 -25.99 -0.94
C VAL A 77 0.06 -24.97 -1.92
N ALA A 78 -0.89 -24.20 -1.46
CA ALA A 78 -1.39 -23.05 -2.21
C ALA A 78 -0.30 -21.97 -2.30
N PRO A 79 -0.03 -21.37 -3.46
CA PRO A 79 0.94 -20.29 -3.60
C PRO A 79 0.41 -19.00 -2.99
N LYS A 80 1.27 -18.21 -2.35
CA LYS A 80 0.88 -16.85 -1.90
C LYS A 80 0.86 -15.90 -3.09
N VAL A 81 -0.12 -14.99 -3.14
CA VAL A 81 -0.21 -13.91 -4.12
C VAL A 81 0.26 -12.62 -3.44
N PHE A 82 1.53 -12.28 -3.62
CA PHE A 82 2.22 -11.25 -2.86
C PHE A 82 1.91 -9.81 -3.28
N SER A 83 1.61 -9.59 -4.54
CA SER A 83 1.30 -8.27 -5.08
C SER A 83 0.27 -8.39 -6.19
N VAL A 84 -0.65 -7.45 -6.23
CA VAL A 84 -1.68 -7.36 -7.27
C VAL A 84 -1.81 -5.93 -7.76
N ASP A 85 -2.19 -5.77 -9.04
CA ASP A 85 -2.54 -4.48 -9.64
C ASP A 85 -3.54 -4.70 -10.77
N MET A 86 -4.12 -3.61 -11.30
CA MET A 86 -5.05 -3.65 -12.42
C MET A 86 -4.86 -2.42 -13.30
N LEU A 87 -4.98 -2.62 -14.60
CA LEU A 87 -5.05 -1.55 -15.60
C LEU A 87 -6.15 -1.87 -16.63
N GLY A 88 -7.23 -1.10 -16.62
CA GLY A 88 -8.44 -1.43 -17.36
C GLY A 88 -9.00 -2.80 -16.93
N ASN A 89 -9.02 -3.78 -17.82
CA ASN A 89 -9.49 -5.13 -17.53
C ASN A 89 -8.35 -6.16 -17.33
N THR A 90 -7.09 -5.73 -17.47
CA THR A 90 -5.93 -6.59 -17.26
C THR A 90 -5.48 -6.56 -15.81
N LEU A 91 -5.38 -7.72 -15.19
CA LEU A 91 -4.85 -7.89 -13.83
C LEU A 91 -3.38 -8.30 -13.89
N LEU A 92 -2.64 -7.89 -12.87
CA LEU A 92 -1.24 -8.23 -12.64
C LEU A 92 -1.12 -8.93 -11.28
N ALA A 93 -0.35 -10.01 -11.20
CA ALA A 93 -0.11 -10.73 -9.96
C ALA A 93 1.33 -11.20 -9.84
N VAL A 94 1.94 -10.97 -8.67
CA VAL A 94 3.17 -11.63 -8.25
C VAL A 94 2.80 -12.83 -7.39
N VAL A 95 3.14 -14.02 -7.85
CA VAL A 95 2.70 -15.28 -7.26
C VAL A 95 3.92 -16.09 -6.82
N GLN A 96 3.81 -16.75 -5.68
CA GLN A 96 4.80 -17.70 -5.20
C GLN A 96 4.94 -18.87 -6.17
N ALA A 97 6.17 -19.26 -6.48
CA ALA A 97 6.52 -20.47 -7.21
C ALA A 97 7.26 -21.45 -6.28
N SER A 98 7.56 -22.63 -6.79
CA SER A 98 8.32 -23.65 -6.04
C SER A 98 9.71 -23.13 -5.63
N ASN A 99 10.24 -23.68 -4.54
CA ASN A 99 11.57 -23.32 -4.00
C ASN A 99 11.75 -21.84 -3.64
N GLY A 100 10.65 -21.15 -3.27
CA GLY A 100 10.69 -19.74 -2.88
C GLY A 100 10.82 -18.75 -4.04
N ALA A 101 10.87 -19.21 -5.28
CA ALA A 101 10.85 -18.36 -6.45
C ALA A 101 9.51 -17.61 -6.57
N ARG A 102 9.46 -16.64 -7.46
CA ARG A 102 8.25 -15.85 -7.73
C ARG A 102 8.07 -15.64 -9.22
N GLU A 103 6.82 -15.63 -9.62
CA GLU A 103 6.41 -15.45 -11.01
C GLU A 103 5.53 -14.20 -11.14
N LEU A 104 5.59 -13.56 -12.28
CA LEU A 104 4.71 -12.45 -12.64
C LEU A 104 3.70 -12.92 -13.68
N TYR A 105 2.43 -12.75 -13.36
CA TYR A 105 1.30 -13.12 -14.22
C TYR A 105 0.56 -11.91 -14.74
N LEU A 106 0.16 -11.96 -16.01
CA LEU A 106 -0.92 -11.16 -16.58
C LEU A 106 -2.18 -12.00 -16.66
N ILE A 107 -3.32 -11.42 -16.29
CA ILE A 107 -4.61 -12.08 -16.35
C ILE A 107 -5.57 -11.23 -17.17
N GLU A 108 -6.06 -11.79 -18.27
CA GLU A 108 -7.02 -11.17 -19.16
C GLU A 108 -8.19 -12.11 -19.40
N GLU A 109 -9.42 -11.64 -19.26
CA GLU A 109 -10.64 -12.44 -19.45
C GLU A 109 -10.63 -13.75 -18.64
N GLY A 110 -10.08 -13.71 -17.43
CA GLY A 110 -9.97 -14.88 -16.54
C GLY A 110 -8.87 -15.89 -16.92
N LYS A 111 -8.09 -15.63 -17.99
CA LYS A 111 -6.96 -16.46 -18.40
C LYS A 111 -5.65 -15.87 -17.89
N SER A 112 -4.88 -16.66 -17.16
CA SER A 112 -3.55 -16.27 -16.67
C SER A 112 -2.46 -16.66 -17.66
N LYS A 113 -1.54 -15.72 -17.90
CA LYS A 113 -0.32 -15.93 -18.70
C LYS A 113 0.88 -15.54 -17.84
N VAL A 114 1.88 -16.40 -17.77
CA VAL A 114 3.17 -16.08 -17.13
C VAL A 114 3.90 -15.06 -18.01
N LEU A 115 4.24 -13.93 -17.44
CA LEU A 115 5.04 -12.89 -18.09
C LEU A 115 6.53 -13.05 -17.75
N ILE A 116 6.83 -13.37 -16.49
CA ILE A 116 8.16 -13.69 -16.00
C ILE A 116 8.04 -14.96 -15.16
N ASP A 117 8.69 -16.01 -15.60
CA ASP A 117 8.67 -17.31 -14.94
C ASP A 117 9.79 -17.45 -13.88
N ALA A 118 9.70 -18.50 -13.07
CA ALA A 118 10.62 -18.78 -11.97
C ALA A 118 12.08 -18.96 -12.42
N SER A 119 12.34 -19.33 -13.68
CA SER A 119 13.71 -19.55 -14.19
C SER A 119 14.49 -18.24 -14.35
N ALA A 120 13.81 -17.09 -14.39
CA ALA A 120 14.44 -15.78 -14.40
C ALA A 120 15.15 -15.45 -13.08
N ASN A 121 14.91 -16.23 -12.01
CA ASN A 121 15.47 -16.01 -10.67
C ASN A 121 15.29 -14.59 -10.12
N LEU A 122 14.18 -13.95 -10.47
CA LEU A 122 13.80 -12.64 -9.94
C LEU A 122 12.93 -12.83 -8.70
N PHE A 123 13.45 -12.46 -7.54
CA PHE A 123 12.68 -12.49 -6.29
C PHE A 123 11.79 -11.25 -6.19
N ILE A 124 10.75 -11.22 -7.05
CA ILE A 124 9.83 -10.08 -7.20
C ILE A 124 9.07 -9.86 -5.90
N SER A 125 9.16 -8.67 -5.31
CA SER A 125 8.38 -8.29 -4.13
C SER A 125 7.07 -7.63 -4.50
N LYS A 126 7.12 -6.65 -5.42
CA LYS A 126 5.95 -5.85 -5.82
C LYS A 126 6.03 -5.52 -7.30
N ALA A 127 4.89 -5.49 -7.97
CA ALA A 127 4.80 -5.06 -9.37
C ALA A 127 3.55 -4.18 -9.57
N LYS A 128 3.69 -3.13 -10.41
CA LYS A 128 2.59 -2.23 -10.77
C LYS A 128 2.68 -1.79 -12.23
N PHE A 129 1.53 -1.64 -12.86
CA PHE A 129 1.44 -1.03 -14.19
C PHE A 129 1.81 0.46 -14.14
N ILE A 130 2.77 0.88 -14.98
CA ILE A 130 2.94 2.28 -15.34
C ILE A 130 1.92 2.63 -16.41
N ASP A 131 1.90 1.84 -17.48
CA ASP A 131 0.93 1.91 -18.58
C ASP A 131 0.70 0.50 -19.17
N LYS A 132 0.04 0.39 -20.32
CA LYS A 132 -0.28 -0.91 -20.96
C LYS A 132 0.97 -1.72 -21.33
N LYS A 133 2.09 -1.05 -21.58
CA LYS A 133 3.33 -1.66 -22.04
C LYS A 133 4.36 -1.81 -20.93
N HIS A 134 4.35 -0.91 -19.95
CA HIS A 134 5.40 -0.80 -18.95
C HIS A 134 4.93 -1.24 -17.57
N ILE A 135 5.67 -2.14 -16.96
CA ILE A 135 5.46 -2.64 -15.60
C ILE A 135 6.70 -2.32 -14.77
N LEU A 136 6.49 -1.63 -13.65
CA LEU A 136 7.53 -1.40 -12.65
C LEU A 136 7.56 -2.58 -11.69
N ILE A 137 8.74 -3.16 -11.49
CA ILE A 137 8.96 -4.37 -10.70
C ILE A 137 10.04 -4.10 -9.66
N ALA A 138 9.72 -4.33 -8.39
CA ALA A 138 10.69 -4.26 -7.30
C ALA A 138 11.06 -5.66 -6.81
N LEU A 139 12.36 -5.90 -6.60
CA LEU A 139 12.90 -7.13 -6.08
C LEU A 139 13.18 -7.01 -4.58
N LEU A 140 13.24 -8.14 -3.88
CA LEU A 140 13.61 -8.18 -2.45
C LEU A 140 14.99 -7.57 -2.18
N SER A 141 15.92 -7.65 -3.15
CA SER A 141 17.26 -7.00 -3.11
C SER A 141 17.23 -5.48 -3.16
N ASN A 142 16.03 -4.87 -3.32
CA ASN A 142 15.82 -3.44 -3.57
C ASN A 142 16.33 -2.97 -4.95
N GLU A 143 16.53 -3.88 -5.89
CA GLU A 143 16.60 -3.50 -7.28
C GLU A 143 15.20 -3.21 -7.81
N ILE A 144 15.05 -2.15 -8.59
CA ILE A 144 13.81 -1.81 -9.27
C ILE A 144 14.08 -1.75 -10.76
N LEU A 145 13.27 -2.47 -11.50
CA LEU A 145 13.38 -2.55 -12.96
C LEU A 145 12.08 -2.13 -13.64
N LEU A 146 12.20 -1.54 -14.82
CA LEU A 146 11.10 -1.30 -15.73
C LEU A 146 11.09 -2.39 -16.79
N TRP A 147 9.97 -3.07 -16.91
CA TRP A 147 9.77 -4.18 -17.84
C TRP A 147 8.86 -3.79 -18.99
N ASP A 148 9.27 -4.07 -20.23
CA ASP A 148 8.44 -3.97 -21.42
C ASP A 148 7.68 -5.29 -21.60
N SER A 149 6.36 -5.25 -21.37
CA SER A 149 5.50 -6.43 -21.42
C SER A 149 5.24 -6.96 -22.83
N GLU A 150 5.42 -6.14 -23.86
CA GLU A 150 5.28 -6.53 -25.27
C GLU A 150 6.58 -7.12 -25.82
N ALA A 151 7.70 -6.44 -25.55
CA ALA A 151 9.02 -6.89 -25.99
C ALA A 151 9.64 -7.98 -25.10
N HIS A 152 9.00 -8.29 -23.95
CA HIS A 152 9.47 -9.27 -22.95
C HIS A 152 10.91 -9.01 -22.50
N LYS A 153 11.25 -7.76 -22.19
CA LYS A 153 12.61 -7.38 -21.80
C LYS A 153 12.64 -6.27 -20.77
N GLU A 154 13.71 -6.25 -20.02
CA GLU A 154 14.07 -5.16 -19.13
C GLU A 154 14.49 -3.92 -19.93
N ILE A 155 13.96 -2.74 -19.56
CA ILE A 155 14.33 -1.44 -20.14
C ILE A 155 15.46 -0.83 -19.34
N TYR A 156 15.33 -0.79 -18.00
CA TYR A 156 16.36 -0.35 -17.09
C TYR A 156 16.28 -1.11 -15.75
N ARG A 157 17.37 -1.06 -15.00
CA ARG A 157 17.47 -1.52 -13.61
C ARG A 157 18.24 -0.50 -12.81
N ILE A 158 17.71 -0.13 -11.63
CA ILE A 158 18.35 0.73 -10.66
C ILE A 158 18.39 0.07 -9.29
N GLN A 159 19.31 0.52 -8.44
CA GLN A 159 19.43 0.13 -7.03
C GLN A 159 19.17 1.36 -6.16
N PRO A 160 17.91 1.63 -5.72
CA PRO A 160 17.59 2.81 -4.92
C PRO A 160 18.29 2.84 -3.56
N SER A 161 18.50 1.67 -2.96
CA SER A 161 19.20 1.48 -1.69
C SER A 161 19.88 0.11 -1.65
N THR A 162 20.90 -0.06 -0.83
CA THR A 162 21.55 -1.35 -0.56
C THR A 162 20.86 -2.14 0.56
N SER A 163 19.90 -1.52 1.28
CA SER A 163 19.06 -2.19 2.27
C SER A 163 17.91 -2.93 1.58
N HIS A 164 17.33 -3.92 2.25
CA HIS A 164 16.20 -4.68 1.71
C HIS A 164 15.02 -3.77 1.34
N PHE A 165 14.36 -4.13 0.25
CA PHE A 165 13.16 -3.47 -0.22
C PHE A 165 12.01 -3.65 0.77
N SER A 166 11.25 -2.59 1.01
CA SER A 166 10.04 -2.64 1.82
C SER A 166 8.79 -2.37 0.97
N ASP A 167 8.72 -1.19 0.33
CA ASP A 167 7.55 -0.81 -0.44
C ASP A 167 7.89 0.24 -1.51
N PHE A 168 7.00 0.43 -2.48
CA PHE A 168 7.00 1.60 -3.34
C PHE A 168 5.58 2.07 -3.66
N ALA A 169 5.43 3.37 -3.88
CA ALA A 169 4.21 3.99 -4.35
C ALA A 169 4.47 4.84 -5.59
N LEU A 170 3.48 4.87 -6.47
CA LEU A 170 3.42 5.77 -7.63
C LEU A 170 2.57 6.98 -7.28
N ASN A 171 2.95 8.16 -7.76
CA ASN A 171 2.03 9.29 -7.74
C ASN A 171 0.88 9.08 -8.73
N GLU A 172 -0.15 9.94 -8.72
CA GLU A 172 -1.38 9.78 -9.53
C GLU A 172 -1.11 9.76 -11.03
N THR A 173 -0.08 10.46 -11.49
CA THR A 173 0.33 10.47 -12.92
C THR A 173 1.17 9.27 -13.29
N LYS A 174 1.54 8.43 -12.33
CA LYS A 174 2.46 7.28 -12.46
C LYS A 174 3.83 7.66 -13.03
N ARG A 175 4.21 8.93 -12.93
CA ARG A 175 5.51 9.42 -13.43
C ARG A 175 6.60 9.35 -12.37
N LEU A 176 6.24 9.56 -11.11
CA LEU A 176 7.17 9.54 -10.00
C LEU A 176 6.91 8.32 -9.10
N VAL A 177 7.99 7.76 -8.62
CA VAL A 177 8.01 6.62 -7.69
C VAL A 177 8.68 7.07 -6.40
N ALA A 178 8.09 6.75 -5.27
CA ALA A 178 8.74 6.79 -3.96
C ALA A 178 8.99 5.34 -3.52
N SER A 179 10.25 4.96 -3.30
CA SER A 179 10.66 3.63 -2.85
C SER A 179 11.26 3.70 -1.47
N SER A 180 10.80 2.84 -0.58
CA SER A 180 11.26 2.71 0.80
C SER A 180 12.01 1.39 1.05
N SER A 181 12.79 1.36 2.12
CA SER A 181 13.62 0.22 2.49
C SER A 181 13.85 0.16 4.00
N GLU A 182 14.58 -0.86 4.46
CA GLU A 182 14.99 -1.02 5.87
C GLU A 182 15.89 0.11 6.37
N SER A 183 16.44 0.97 5.48
CA SER A 183 17.31 2.08 5.89
C SER A 183 16.58 3.26 6.54
N GLY A 184 15.26 3.34 6.42
CA GLY A 184 14.49 4.53 6.82
C GLY A 184 14.48 5.66 5.78
N GLU A 185 15.26 5.53 4.70
CA GLU A 185 15.32 6.51 3.61
C GLU A 185 14.27 6.19 2.54
N VAL A 186 13.83 7.25 1.84
CA VAL A 186 12.91 7.13 0.70
C VAL A 186 13.53 7.72 -0.53
N THR A 187 13.79 6.89 -1.53
CA THR A 187 14.33 7.32 -2.82
C THR A 187 13.20 7.67 -3.78
N VAL A 188 13.24 8.88 -4.35
CA VAL A 188 12.27 9.32 -5.36
C VAL A 188 12.95 9.35 -6.72
N PHE A 189 12.31 8.74 -7.73
CA PHE A 189 12.85 8.64 -9.09
C PHE A 189 11.75 8.72 -10.15
N ASP A 190 12.14 9.02 -11.40
CA ASP A 190 11.25 9.04 -12.56
C ASP A 190 10.98 7.60 -13.02
N ALA A 191 9.71 7.22 -13.15
CA ALA A 191 9.27 5.85 -13.41
C ALA A 191 9.71 5.30 -14.77
N LEU A 192 9.83 6.16 -15.81
CA LEU A 192 10.15 5.72 -17.16
C LEU A 192 11.66 5.68 -17.45
N SER A 193 12.43 6.54 -16.80
CA SER A 193 13.88 6.63 -17.03
C SER A 193 14.74 6.02 -15.93
N GLY A 194 14.17 5.71 -14.75
CA GLY A 194 14.90 5.27 -13.58
C GLY A 194 15.79 6.36 -12.94
N LYS A 195 15.75 7.60 -13.44
CA LYS A 195 16.58 8.69 -12.95
C LYS A 195 16.18 9.07 -11.52
N ILE A 196 17.10 8.91 -10.56
CA ILE A 196 16.91 9.35 -9.18
C ILE A 196 16.82 10.88 -9.15
N ILE A 197 15.79 11.39 -8.49
CA ILE A 197 15.49 12.81 -8.33
C ILE A 197 15.99 13.30 -6.98
N THR A 198 15.67 12.57 -5.91
CA THR A 198 16.09 12.91 -4.55
C THR A 198 16.02 11.70 -3.62
N VAL A 199 16.70 11.80 -2.48
CA VAL A 199 16.59 10.85 -1.37
C VAL A 199 16.13 11.64 -0.13
N LEU A 200 14.96 11.30 0.38
CA LEU A 200 14.38 11.90 1.58
C LEU A 200 14.88 11.14 2.81
N LYS A 201 15.38 11.88 3.82
CA LYS A 201 16.07 11.34 4.98
C LYS A 201 15.65 12.02 6.28
N GLY A 202 15.90 11.34 7.41
CA GLY A 202 15.82 11.91 8.76
C GLY A 202 14.43 11.86 9.38
N GLY A 203 13.37 11.57 8.64
CA GLY A 203 12.03 11.35 9.19
C GLY A 203 11.96 10.03 9.95
N ASN A 204 12.10 8.91 9.21
CA ASN A 204 12.29 7.60 9.79
C ASN A 204 13.79 7.29 9.97
N VAL A 205 14.12 6.48 10.96
CA VAL A 205 15.49 6.05 11.27
C VAL A 205 15.64 4.52 11.27
N ASP A 206 14.58 3.83 10.87
CA ASP A 206 14.48 2.38 10.79
C ASP A 206 13.53 2.03 9.63
N ASN A 207 13.29 0.75 9.39
CA ASN A 207 12.50 0.23 8.28
C ASN A 207 11.20 1.01 8.06
N VAL A 208 10.97 1.46 6.83
CA VAL A 208 9.72 2.06 6.37
C VAL A 208 8.90 0.98 5.68
N TYR A 209 7.98 0.37 6.42
CA TYR A 209 7.17 -0.76 5.96
C TYR A 209 6.26 -0.44 4.77
N ASN A 210 5.72 0.78 4.74
CA ASN A 210 4.77 1.19 3.72
C ASN A 210 4.94 2.66 3.35
N VAL A 211 4.75 2.97 2.08
CA VAL A 211 4.77 4.33 1.54
C VAL A 211 3.54 4.59 0.68
N ASP A 212 2.97 5.80 0.80
CA ASP A 212 1.95 6.33 -0.11
C ASP A 212 2.40 7.66 -0.70
N PHE A 213 2.04 7.92 -1.96
CA PHE A 213 2.49 9.08 -2.70
C PHE A 213 1.34 9.78 -3.40
N LYS A 214 1.00 10.98 -2.97
CA LYS A 214 -0.04 11.79 -3.59
C LYS A 214 0.44 13.22 -3.82
N LYS A 215 0.26 13.69 -5.05
CA LYS A 215 0.74 15.01 -5.50
C LYS A 215 2.23 15.18 -5.18
N GLU A 216 2.56 16.01 -4.20
CA GLU A 216 3.92 16.29 -3.76
C GLU A 216 4.17 15.84 -2.31
N LYS A 217 3.28 15.01 -1.73
CA LYS A 217 3.40 14.47 -0.40
C LYS A 217 3.67 12.97 -0.43
N ILE A 218 4.61 12.55 0.39
CA ILE A 218 4.96 11.14 0.56
C ILE A 218 4.77 10.79 2.02
N LEU A 219 3.86 9.87 2.28
CA LEU A 219 3.61 9.33 3.61
C LEU A 219 4.44 8.07 3.79
N CYS A 220 5.06 7.92 4.96
CA CYS A 220 5.86 6.77 5.36
C CYS A 220 5.34 6.21 6.69
N ALA A 221 5.20 4.90 6.76
CA ALA A 221 4.82 4.17 7.97
C ALA A 221 6.02 3.33 8.43
N GLY A 222 6.54 3.58 9.65
CA GLY A 222 7.84 3.08 10.06
C GLY A 222 7.88 2.18 11.29
N GLN A 223 8.87 1.30 11.34
CA GLN A 223 9.21 0.42 12.46
C GLN A 223 9.60 1.21 13.70
N ASP A 224 10.15 2.39 13.53
CA ASP A 224 10.53 3.32 14.60
C ASP A 224 9.32 4.01 15.28
N ARG A 225 8.09 3.53 15.02
CA ARG A 225 6.82 4.07 15.53
C ARG A 225 6.52 5.49 15.04
N ARG A 226 7.10 5.88 13.89
CA ARG A 226 6.88 7.19 13.29
C ARG A 226 6.08 7.05 12.01
N GLY A 227 4.97 7.79 11.94
CA GLY A 227 4.35 8.18 10.68
C GLY A 227 5.01 9.49 10.23
N ILE A 228 5.51 9.52 9.02
CA ILE A 228 6.16 10.69 8.44
C ILE A 228 5.41 11.12 7.19
N VAL A 229 5.24 12.42 7.00
CA VAL A 229 4.72 12.99 5.75
C VAL A 229 5.73 14.00 5.23
N TYR A 230 6.47 13.60 4.18
CA TYR A 230 7.41 14.49 3.50
C TYR A 230 6.72 15.41 2.51
N ASP A 231 7.25 16.61 2.37
CA ASP A 231 7.02 17.48 1.23
C ASP A 231 8.16 17.29 0.22
N LEU A 232 7.84 16.84 -0.98
CA LEU A 232 8.83 16.49 -1.99
C LEU A 232 9.67 17.70 -2.46
N LYS A 233 9.09 18.89 -2.49
CA LYS A 233 9.78 20.11 -2.98
C LYS A 233 10.82 20.61 -2.01
N SER A 234 10.45 20.69 -0.73
CA SER A 234 11.32 21.24 0.31
C SER A 234 12.20 20.19 0.99
N GLY A 235 11.82 18.89 0.92
CA GLY A 235 12.41 17.81 1.70
C GLY A 235 12.06 17.86 3.19
N ALA A 236 11.27 18.85 3.62
CA ALA A 236 10.78 18.94 4.99
C ALA A 236 9.75 17.85 5.28
N TYR A 237 9.59 17.49 6.53
CA TYR A 237 8.61 16.48 6.94
C TYR A 237 7.86 16.86 8.22
N GLU A 238 6.67 16.30 8.34
CA GLU A 238 5.85 16.28 9.54
C GLU A 238 5.89 14.89 10.15
N ARG A 239 5.93 14.82 11.49
CA ARG A 239 6.05 13.58 12.25
C ARG A 239 4.82 13.35 13.11
N PHE A 240 4.37 12.09 13.16
CA PHE A 240 3.27 11.56 13.94
C PHE A 240 3.76 10.36 14.74
N ASP A 241 3.84 10.49 16.06
CA ASP A 241 4.39 9.44 16.93
C ASP A 241 3.28 8.48 17.37
N GLY A 242 3.41 7.21 16.95
CA GLY A 242 2.56 6.11 17.39
C GLY A 242 3.01 5.49 18.71
N SER A 243 2.12 4.78 19.38
CA SER A 243 2.47 3.98 20.56
C SER A 243 3.06 2.61 20.20
N PHE A 244 2.90 2.19 18.97
CA PHE A 244 3.38 0.92 18.43
C PHE A 244 3.97 1.10 17.03
N LEU A 245 4.54 0.01 16.45
CA LEU A 245 5.05 -0.01 15.08
C LEU A 245 3.94 0.40 14.10
N ILE A 246 4.26 1.29 13.17
CA ILE A 246 3.31 1.76 12.17
C ILE A 246 3.53 0.95 10.88
N TYR A 247 2.68 -0.05 10.65
CA TYR A 247 2.84 -0.98 9.52
C TYR A 247 2.25 -0.45 8.21
N ALA A 248 1.22 0.38 8.29
CA ALA A 248 0.51 0.88 7.11
C ALA A 248 0.05 2.32 7.30
N GLY A 249 -0.05 3.05 6.21
CA GLY A 249 -0.58 4.40 6.19
C GLY A 249 -1.00 4.83 4.80
N ALA A 250 -1.82 5.88 4.73
CA ALA A 250 -2.32 6.42 3.47
C ALA A 250 -2.61 7.92 3.56
N LEU A 251 -2.49 8.60 2.44
CA LEU A 251 -2.90 9.99 2.23
C LEU A 251 -4.29 10.04 1.61
N SER A 252 -5.15 10.93 2.08
CA SER A 252 -6.42 11.19 1.39
C SER A 252 -6.18 11.92 0.06
N PRO A 253 -7.11 11.80 -0.94
CA PRO A 253 -6.92 12.38 -2.26
C PRO A 253 -6.67 13.89 -2.28
N SER A 254 -7.32 14.65 -1.39
CA SER A 254 -7.11 16.10 -1.26
C SER A 254 -5.84 16.48 -0.50
N LEU A 255 -5.23 15.54 0.25
CA LEU A 255 -4.19 15.74 1.26
C LEU A 255 -4.71 16.40 2.55
N LYS A 256 -6.01 16.32 2.81
CA LYS A 256 -6.58 16.79 4.08
C LYS A 256 -6.19 15.86 5.23
N PHE A 257 -6.22 14.54 4.98
CA PHE A 257 -5.97 13.53 6.00
C PHE A 257 -4.77 12.65 5.69
N GLY A 258 -4.05 12.28 6.76
CA GLY A 258 -3.15 11.14 6.81
C GLY A 258 -3.72 10.08 7.75
N ALA A 259 -3.78 8.84 7.31
CA ALA A 259 -4.22 7.70 8.11
C ALA A 259 -3.02 6.81 8.43
N PHE A 260 -2.93 6.32 9.68
CA PHE A 260 -1.87 5.42 10.11
C PHE A 260 -2.42 4.29 10.98
N ALA A 261 -1.89 3.06 10.83
CA ALA A 261 -2.01 2.01 11.84
C ALA A 261 -1.19 2.43 13.06
N PHE A 262 -1.83 2.68 14.22
CA PHE A 262 -1.21 3.58 15.19
C PHE A 262 -0.90 2.99 16.57
N ASN A 263 -1.49 1.85 16.90
CA ASN A 263 -1.34 1.22 18.22
C ASN A 263 -1.42 -0.32 18.15
N GLU A 264 -1.15 -0.97 19.28
CA GLU A 264 -1.23 -2.44 19.44
C GLU A 264 -2.64 -3.02 19.26
N GLN A 265 -3.68 -2.19 19.37
CA GLN A 265 -5.07 -2.57 19.15
C GLN A 265 -5.44 -2.63 17.67
N ASN A 266 -4.48 -2.31 16.78
CA ASN A 266 -4.66 -2.20 15.33
C ASN A 266 -5.66 -1.10 14.92
N ASP A 267 -5.79 -0.06 15.74
CA ASP A 267 -6.61 1.09 15.38
C ASP A 267 -5.95 1.89 14.26
N ILE A 268 -6.77 2.38 13.33
CA ILE A 268 -6.33 3.35 12.34
C ILE A 268 -6.66 4.74 12.88
N VAL A 269 -5.66 5.61 12.99
CA VAL A 269 -5.85 6.99 13.40
C VAL A 269 -5.73 7.93 12.21
N LEU A 270 -6.73 8.79 12.03
CA LEU A 270 -6.71 9.85 11.04
C LEU A 270 -6.26 11.16 11.68
N PHE A 271 -5.32 11.81 11.02
CA PHE A 271 -4.84 13.13 11.35
C PHE A 271 -5.19 14.13 10.25
N ASP A 272 -5.66 15.30 10.64
CA ASP A 272 -5.71 16.46 9.76
C ASP A 272 -4.26 16.94 9.54
N LEU A 273 -3.80 16.92 8.30
CA LEU A 273 -2.38 17.18 7.97
C LEU A 273 -1.99 18.65 8.14
N ALA A 274 -2.94 19.58 8.05
CA ALA A 274 -2.65 21.00 8.23
C ALA A 274 -2.49 21.38 9.70
N THR A 275 -3.32 20.79 10.57
CA THR A 275 -3.33 21.10 12.01
C THR A 275 -2.58 20.07 12.85
N LYS A 276 -2.24 18.91 12.28
CA LYS A 276 -1.64 17.73 12.95
C LYS A 276 -2.51 17.14 14.05
N ARG A 277 -3.78 17.50 14.10
CA ARG A 277 -4.70 17.01 15.13
C ARG A 277 -5.29 15.68 14.71
N LYS A 278 -5.40 14.78 15.67
CA LYS A 278 -6.18 13.55 15.53
C LYS A 278 -7.66 13.94 15.37
N VAL A 279 -8.30 13.42 14.31
CA VAL A 279 -9.70 13.72 14.01
C VAL A 279 -10.61 12.51 14.20
N HIS A 280 -10.15 11.31 13.83
CA HIS A 280 -10.92 10.08 13.97
C HIS A 280 -10.04 8.90 14.38
N THR A 281 -10.67 7.90 15.01
CA THR A 281 -10.08 6.59 15.26
C THR A 281 -11.01 5.53 14.66
N LEU A 282 -10.48 4.70 13.77
CA LEU A 282 -11.21 3.58 13.15
C LEU A 282 -10.84 2.33 13.95
N LYS A 283 -11.86 1.69 14.55
CA LYS A 283 -11.71 0.54 15.45
C LYS A 283 -12.42 -0.67 14.90
N GLY A 284 -11.76 -1.82 14.90
CA GLY A 284 -12.37 -3.08 14.48
C GLY A 284 -11.43 -4.06 13.83
N GLN A 285 -10.28 -3.60 13.34
CA GLN A 285 -9.25 -4.49 12.81
C GLN A 285 -8.70 -5.38 13.94
N LYS A 286 -8.55 -6.68 13.67
CA LYS A 286 -8.20 -7.66 14.72
C LYS A 286 -6.80 -8.22 14.55
N SER A 287 -6.13 -7.94 13.46
CA SER A 287 -4.77 -8.40 13.17
C SER A 287 -3.94 -7.22 12.68
N THR A 288 -2.62 -7.42 12.58
CA THR A 288 -1.68 -6.40 12.10
C THR A 288 -2.08 -5.91 10.71
N LEU A 289 -2.27 -4.60 10.59
CA LEU A 289 -2.61 -4.01 9.30
C LEU A 289 -1.43 -4.13 8.33
N ASN A 290 -1.74 -4.52 7.10
CA ASN A 290 -0.77 -4.58 6.00
C ASN A 290 -1.06 -3.55 4.90
N THR A 291 -2.29 -3.05 4.79
CA THR A 291 -2.63 -2.00 3.82
C THR A 291 -3.72 -1.09 4.35
N ILE A 292 -3.57 0.20 4.09
CA ILE A 292 -4.59 1.24 4.21
C ILE A 292 -4.62 1.99 2.88
N VAL A 293 -5.80 2.25 2.32
CA VAL A 293 -5.95 3.03 1.10
C VAL A 293 -7.24 3.85 1.13
N PHE A 294 -7.17 5.13 0.78
CA PHE A 294 -8.36 5.95 0.58
C PHE A 294 -8.96 5.69 -0.80
N ALA A 295 -10.26 5.39 -0.83
CA ALA A 295 -11.04 5.36 -2.05
C ALA A 295 -11.50 6.76 -2.45
N THR A 296 -11.94 7.54 -1.47
CA THR A 296 -12.37 8.93 -1.60
C THR A 296 -11.95 9.71 -0.34
N GLU A 297 -12.35 10.97 -0.22
CA GLU A 297 -12.18 11.73 1.04
C GLU A 297 -12.96 11.11 2.21
N HIS A 298 -14.07 10.41 1.91
CA HIS A 298 -15.01 9.87 2.89
C HIS A 298 -15.05 8.34 2.95
N GLU A 299 -14.17 7.67 2.22
CA GLU A 299 -14.15 6.21 2.19
C GLU A 299 -12.73 5.67 2.19
N LEU A 300 -12.46 4.73 3.09
CA LEU A 300 -11.17 4.10 3.28
C LEU A 300 -11.34 2.59 3.30
N VAL A 301 -10.37 1.88 2.75
CA VAL A 301 -10.28 0.42 2.76
C VAL A 301 -9.02 0.02 3.52
N SER A 302 -9.12 -0.97 4.39
CA SER A 302 -7.98 -1.55 5.09
C SER A 302 -7.98 -3.08 5.04
N SER A 303 -6.80 -3.67 5.13
CA SER A 303 -6.60 -5.10 5.28
C SER A 303 -5.55 -5.39 6.34
N SER A 304 -5.59 -6.59 6.89
CA SER A 304 -4.67 -7.08 7.91
C SER A 304 -4.23 -8.52 7.63
N ASP A 305 -3.32 -9.03 8.46
CA ASP A 305 -2.82 -10.40 8.39
C ASP A 305 -3.88 -11.42 8.84
N ASP A 306 -5.08 -11.26 8.30
CA ASP A 306 -6.23 -12.15 8.45
C ASP A 306 -7.03 -12.23 7.12
N GLN A 307 -8.24 -12.77 7.18
CA GLN A 307 -9.09 -12.96 6.01
C GLN A 307 -10.07 -11.80 5.77
N PHE A 308 -9.88 -10.64 6.40
CA PHE A 308 -10.87 -9.59 6.35
C PHE A 308 -10.32 -8.30 5.72
N ILE A 309 -11.13 -7.74 4.81
CA ILE A 309 -10.99 -6.38 4.30
C ILE A 309 -12.11 -5.57 4.94
N MET A 310 -11.77 -4.42 5.49
CA MET A 310 -12.73 -3.50 6.10
C MET A 310 -12.90 -2.25 5.25
N ILE A 311 -14.15 -1.82 5.10
CA ILE A 311 -14.53 -0.60 4.40
C ILE A 311 -15.11 0.35 5.43
N TRP A 312 -14.56 1.56 5.46
CA TRP A 312 -14.86 2.58 6.46
C TRP A 312 -15.49 3.78 5.80
N ARG A 313 -16.59 4.27 6.38
CA ARG A 313 -17.22 5.53 5.98
C ARG A 313 -16.79 6.64 6.96
N LEU A 314 -16.18 7.67 6.41
CA LEU A 314 -15.78 8.87 7.16
C LEU A 314 -16.88 9.93 7.05
N PRO A 315 -17.12 10.73 8.11
CA PRO A 315 -18.14 11.78 8.11
C PRO A 315 -17.82 12.95 7.18
#